data_111115fb947297f3ff5d8f5efbc3c753
#
_entry.id   111115fb947297f3ff5d8f5efbc3c753
#
_cell.length_a   1.000
_cell.length_b   1.000
_cell.length_c   1.000
_cell.angle_alpha   90.00
_cell.angle_beta   90.00
_cell.angle_gamma   90.00
#
_symmetry.space_group_name_H-M   'P 1'
#
loop_
_entity.id
_entity.type
_entity.pdbx_description
1 polymer ?
#
loop_
_entity_poly.entity_id
_entity_poly.type
_entity_poly.pdbx_seq_one_letter_code
_entity_poly.pdbx_strand_id
1 'polypeptide(L)'
;MRLAADSGADVTELMPLEFGRSRFCFAAPKELGLTSVQQLNGKRIACSYPQLLKSKLAELGMECPVVRLDGAVELSVKLGIADAVADVVESGSTLKEAGLAILGEPMLHSEAVLIARDSSCADLPGARKLMSRIKGVIVASSYVMVEYDIRRESLENACRITPGIEAPTIAPLSNPDWVAVKAMIKKNDVNSIMDELYEIGARGIFITEIRACRM
;
A
#
# COMPACT_ATOMS: atom_id res chain seq x y z
N MET A 1 5.05 -11.47 -2.30
CA MET A 1 5.68 -12.30 -3.38
C MET A 1 7.22 -12.29 -3.39
N ARG A 2 7.93 -11.20 -3.04
CA ARG A 2 9.42 -11.14 -3.11
C ARG A 2 10.12 -12.31 -2.41
N LEU A 3 9.69 -12.69 -1.21
CA LEU A 3 10.29 -13.78 -0.46
C LEU A 3 10.15 -15.12 -1.23
N ALA A 4 9.00 -15.37 -1.84
CA ALA A 4 8.78 -16.55 -2.66
C ALA A 4 9.66 -16.53 -3.92
N ALA A 5 9.76 -15.39 -4.60
CA ALA A 5 10.60 -15.24 -5.78
C ALA A 5 12.10 -15.42 -5.47
N ASP A 6 12.58 -14.91 -4.32
CA ASP A 6 13.98 -15.08 -3.92
C ASP A 6 14.30 -16.49 -3.42
N SER A 7 13.36 -17.13 -2.72
CA SER A 7 13.53 -18.50 -2.20
C SER A 7 13.31 -19.60 -3.24
N GLY A 8 12.73 -19.25 -4.42
CA GLY A 8 12.31 -20.24 -5.43
C GLY A 8 11.12 -21.12 -4.97
N ALA A 9 10.36 -20.65 -3.97
CA ALA A 9 9.20 -21.40 -3.48
C ALA A 9 8.08 -21.41 -4.53
N ASP A 10 7.58 -22.62 -4.83
CA ASP A 10 6.43 -22.81 -5.72
C ASP A 10 5.14 -22.53 -4.93
N VAL A 11 4.59 -21.34 -5.13
CA VAL A 11 3.39 -20.86 -4.44
C VAL A 11 2.48 -20.13 -5.41
N THR A 12 1.17 -20.22 -5.14
CA THR A 12 0.14 -19.50 -5.89
C THR A 12 -0.38 -18.34 -5.06
N GLU A 13 -0.47 -17.15 -5.66
CA GLU A 13 -1.14 -16.01 -5.07
C GLU A 13 -2.65 -16.21 -5.11
N LEU A 14 -3.29 -16.10 -3.94
CA LEU A 14 -4.75 -16.21 -3.81
C LEU A 14 -5.44 -14.85 -3.84
N MET A 15 -4.87 -13.85 -3.19
CA MET A 15 -5.42 -12.49 -3.18
C MET A 15 -4.39 -11.46 -2.70
N PRO A 16 -4.44 -10.22 -3.22
CA PRO A 16 -3.70 -9.10 -2.64
C PRO A 16 -4.32 -8.68 -1.30
N LEU A 17 -3.50 -8.14 -0.41
CA LEU A 17 -3.93 -7.68 0.91
C LEU A 17 -3.97 -6.15 1.03
N GLU A 18 -3.60 -5.43 -0.04
CA GLU A 18 -3.65 -3.97 -0.21
C GLU A 18 -2.84 -3.16 0.83
N PHE A 19 -1.91 -3.81 1.53
CA PHE A 19 -0.99 -3.15 2.46
C PHE A 19 0.45 -3.61 2.24
N GLY A 20 1.41 -3.01 2.96
CA GLY A 20 2.84 -3.30 2.86
C GLY A 20 3.39 -3.00 1.46
N ARG A 21 2.85 -2.00 0.78
CA ARG A 21 3.33 -1.56 -0.53
C ARG A 21 4.73 -1.02 -0.41
N SER A 22 5.62 -1.51 -1.24
CA SER A 22 7.02 -1.14 -1.23
C SER A 22 7.63 -1.32 -2.61
N ARG A 23 8.79 -0.71 -2.80
CA ARG A 23 9.56 -0.76 -4.04
C ARG A 23 10.91 -1.41 -3.76
N PHE A 24 11.42 -2.19 -4.68
CA PHE A 24 12.77 -2.71 -4.61
C PHE A 24 13.65 -1.86 -5.52
N CYS A 25 14.62 -1.16 -4.92
CA CYS A 25 15.37 -0.11 -5.60
C CYS A 25 16.87 -0.30 -5.42
N PHE A 26 17.66 0.13 -6.42
CA PHE A 26 19.07 0.41 -6.22
C PHE A 26 19.24 1.73 -5.49
N ALA A 27 20.22 1.81 -4.59
CA ALA A 27 20.65 3.07 -3.98
C ALA A 27 22.16 3.08 -3.75
N ALA A 28 22.75 4.27 -3.85
CA ALA A 28 24.18 4.47 -3.66
C ALA A 28 24.46 5.79 -2.93
N PRO A 29 25.68 6.00 -2.39
CA PRO A 29 26.07 7.26 -1.76
C PRO A 29 25.81 8.46 -2.66
N LYS A 30 25.17 9.49 -2.11
CA LYS A 30 24.88 10.74 -2.85
C LYS A 30 26.15 11.41 -3.35
N GLU A 31 27.22 11.30 -2.58
CA GLU A 31 28.53 11.93 -2.90
C GLU A 31 29.14 11.38 -4.18
N LEU A 32 28.77 10.16 -4.60
CA LEU A 32 29.25 9.58 -5.86
C LEU A 32 28.63 10.23 -7.10
N GLY A 33 27.56 11.00 -6.96
CA GLY A 33 26.91 11.71 -8.06
C GLY A 33 26.41 10.79 -9.19
N LEU A 34 26.10 9.51 -8.87
CA LEU A 34 25.62 8.55 -9.87
C LEU A 34 24.21 8.93 -10.33
N THR A 35 23.98 8.85 -11.65
CA THR A 35 22.72 9.23 -12.30
C THR A 35 22.00 8.04 -12.94
N SER A 36 22.70 6.91 -13.12
CA SER A 36 22.11 5.71 -13.71
C SER A 36 22.56 4.44 -13.01
N VAL A 37 21.73 3.41 -13.09
CA VAL A 37 21.99 2.07 -12.53
C VAL A 37 23.20 1.41 -13.20
N GLN A 38 23.43 1.66 -14.50
CA GLN A 38 24.54 1.10 -15.26
C GLN A 38 25.92 1.48 -14.71
N GLN A 39 26.02 2.62 -14.01
CA GLN A 39 27.25 3.04 -13.35
C GLN A 39 27.62 2.19 -12.13
N LEU A 40 26.74 1.29 -11.70
CA LEU A 40 27.00 0.29 -10.66
C LEU A 40 27.70 -0.97 -11.21
N ASN A 41 27.87 -1.11 -12.51
CA ASN A 41 28.51 -2.30 -13.08
C ASN A 41 29.91 -2.52 -12.47
N GLY A 42 30.20 -3.74 -12.06
CA GLY A 42 31.42 -4.12 -11.35
C GLY A 42 31.51 -3.73 -9.88
N LYS A 43 30.54 -2.96 -9.34
CA LYS A 43 30.50 -2.55 -7.93
C LYS A 43 29.84 -3.62 -7.06
N ARG A 44 30.27 -3.71 -5.80
CA ARG A 44 29.67 -4.63 -4.79
C ARG A 44 28.32 -4.08 -4.38
N ILE A 45 27.26 -4.88 -4.48
CA ILE A 45 25.88 -4.50 -4.11
C ILE A 45 25.41 -5.36 -2.97
N ALA A 46 25.12 -4.75 -1.81
CA ALA A 46 24.52 -5.44 -0.68
C ALA A 46 23.00 -5.57 -0.85
N CYS A 47 22.45 -6.72 -0.45
CA CYS A 47 21.04 -7.04 -0.62
C CYS A 47 20.56 -8.16 0.29
N SER A 48 19.31 -8.08 0.79
CA SER A 48 18.65 -9.18 1.51
C SER A 48 18.00 -10.21 0.58
N TYR A 49 17.87 -9.91 -0.74
CA TYR A 49 17.23 -10.75 -1.74
C TYR A 49 18.20 -11.06 -2.91
N PRO A 50 19.23 -11.89 -2.67
CA PRO A 50 20.33 -12.06 -3.63
C PRO A 50 19.90 -12.71 -4.95
N GLN A 51 18.94 -13.65 -4.95
CA GLN A 51 18.50 -14.30 -6.19
C GLN A 51 17.71 -13.33 -7.07
N LEU A 52 16.82 -12.56 -6.44
CA LEU A 52 16.04 -11.53 -7.12
C LEU A 52 16.96 -10.46 -7.74
N LEU A 53 17.98 -10.02 -6.98
CA LEU A 53 18.97 -9.07 -7.47
C LEU A 53 19.77 -9.63 -8.64
N LYS A 54 20.26 -10.88 -8.55
CA LYS A 54 21.02 -11.53 -9.64
C LYS A 54 20.20 -11.65 -10.91
N SER A 55 18.92 -12.03 -10.83
CA SER A 55 18.03 -12.05 -11.98
C SER A 55 17.91 -10.70 -12.64
N LYS A 56 17.77 -9.63 -11.82
CA LYS A 56 17.65 -8.27 -12.34
C LYS A 56 18.94 -7.76 -12.97
N LEU A 57 20.09 -8.06 -12.37
CA LEU A 57 21.40 -7.71 -12.94
C LEU A 57 21.62 -8.40 -14.30
N ALA A 58 21.24 -9.67 -14.43
CA ALA A 58 21.30 -10.41 -15.69
C ALA A 58 20.41 -9.76 -16.77
N GLU A 59 19.18 -9.36 -16.43
CA GLU A 59 18.29 -8.62 -17.36
C GLU A 59 18.89 -7.30 -17.83
N LEU A 60 19.66 -6.61 -16.96
CA LEU A 60 20.32 -5.34 -17.27
C LEU A 60 21.68 -5.52 -17.96
N GLY A 61 22.16 -6.76 -18.14
CA GLY A 61 23.48 -7.05 -18.71
C GLY A 61 24.62 -6.59 -17.81
N MET A 62 24.43 -6.57 -16.48
CA MET A 62 25.38 -6.07 -15.49
C MET A 62 26.02 -7.22 -14.71
N GLU A 63 27.33 -7.12 -14.47
CA GLU A 63 28.07 -8.02 -13.62
C GLU A 63 28.50 -7.31 -12.34
N CYS A 64 27.82 -7.62 -11.22
CA CYS A 64 28.07 -7.03 -9.92
C CYS A 64 28.25 -8.11 -8.86
N PRO A 65 29.31 -8.09 -8.03
CA PRO A 65 29.38 -8.93 -6.84
C PRO A 65 28.22 -8.63 -5.88
N VAL A 66 27.44 -9.65 -5.54
CA VAL A 66 26.30 -9.52 -4.63
C VAL A 66 26.69 -9.94 -3.23
N VAL A 67 26.59 -9.05 -2.27
CA VAL A 67 26.84 -9.27 -0.85
C VAL A 67 25.49 -9.50 -0.15
N ARG A 68 25.28 -10.74 0.33
CA ARG A 68 24.05 -11.04 1.11
C ARG A 68 24.16 -10.46 2.51
N LEU A 69 23.12 -9.73 2.91
CA LEU A 69 22.93 -9.24 4.28
C LEU A 69 21.46 -9.41 4.69
N ASP A 70 21.26 -9.95 5.89
CA ASP A 70 19.91 -10.16 6.43
C ASP A 70 19.58 -9.03 7.44
N GLY A 71 19.26 -7.84 6.92
CA GLY A 71 18.94 -6.61 7.68
C GLY A 71 20.07 -5.58 7.67
N ALA A 72 19.72 -4.34 8.00
CA ALA A 72 20.61 -3.18 8.04
C ALA A 72 21.48 -3.01 6.78
N VAL A 73 20.92 -3.33 5.62
CA VAL A 73 21.61 -3.36 4.33
C VAL A 73 22.22 -1.99 4.01
N GLU A 74 21.52 -0.91 4.36
CA GLU A 74 21.95 0.48 4.16
C GLU A 74 23.25 0.84 4.90
N LEU A 75 23.55 0.17 6.01
CA LEU A 75 24.77 0.41 6.78
C LEU A 75 26.01 -0.20 6.13
N SER A 76 25.85 -1.18 5.24
CA SER A 76 26.95 -1.89 4.58
C SER A 76 27.89 -0.96 3.81
N VAL A 77 27.36 0.10 3.26
CA VAL A 77 28.13 1.10 2.51
C VAL A 77 29.04 1.91 3.46
N LYS A 78 28.50 2.36 4.59
CA LYS A 78 29.30 3.08 5.63
C LYS A 78 30.41 2.21 6.21
N LEU A 79 30.17 0.90 6.28
CA LEU A 79 31.15 -0.07 6.78
C LEU A 79 32.16 -0.52 5.71
N GLY A 80 32.05 -0.04 4.46
CA GLY A 80 32.93 -0.43 3.36
C GLY A 80 32.74 -1.87 2.88
N ILE A 81 31.65 -2.54 3.26
CA ILE A 81 31.33 -3.92 2.87
C ILE A 81 30.82 -3.93 1.43
N ALA A 82 30.03 -2.94 1.04
CA ALA A 82 29.47 -2.77 -0.30
C ALA A 82 29.64 -1.32 -0.78
N ASP A 83 29.53 -1.13 -2.09
CA ASP A 83 29.64 0.18 -2.74
C ASP A 83 28.25 0.80 -3.02
N ALA A 84 27.22 -0.06 -3.06
CA ALA A 84 25.82 0.30 -3.25
C ALA A 84 24.93 -0.75 -2.58
N VAL A 85 23.64 -0.47 -2.54
CA VAL A 85 22.63 -1.39 -2.00
C VAL A 85 21.50 -1.62 -3.01
N ALA A 86 20.85 -2.79 -2.91
CA ALA A 86 19.56 -3.06 -3.49
C ALA A 86 18.61 -3.45 -2.37
N ASP A 87 17.64 -2.58 -2.05
CA ASP A 87 16.84 -2.73 -0.85
C ASP A 87 15.37 -2.36 -1.06
N VAL A 88 14.57 -2.77 -0.08
CA VAL A 88 13.15 -2.53 -0.02
C VAL A 88 12.88 -1.14 0.53
N VAL A 89 12.17 -0.35 -0.23
CA VAL A 89 11.88 1.04 0.07
C VAL A 89 10.37 1.24 0.19
N GLU A 90 9.90 1.65 1.35
CA GLU A 90 8.54 2.17 1.56
C GLU A 90 8.55 3.69 1.38
N SER A 91 9.07 4.42 2.37
CA SER A 91 9.19 5.88 2.34
C SER A 91 10.57 6.38 1.85
N GLY A 92 11.61 5.58 2.02
CA GLY A 92 13.00 5.94 1.72
C GLY A 92 13.72 6.69 2.83
N SER A 93 13.13 6.83 4.02
CA SER A 93 13.73 7.54 5.16
C SER A 93 15.05 6.91 5.60
N THR A 94 15.10 5.59 5.76
CA THR A 94 16.30 4.84 6.19
C THR A 94 17.47 5.02 5.20
N LEU A 95 17.22 4.95 3.89
CA LEU A 95 18.24 5.23 2.88
C LEU A 95 18.75 6.67 2.96
N LYS A 96 17.84 7.63 3.14
CA LYS A 96 18.18 9.05 3.26
C LYS A 96 19.04 9.33 4.49
N GLU A 97 18.72 8.73 5.63
CA GLU A 97 19.50 8.83 6.88
C GLU A 97 20.88 8.18 6.75
N ALA A 98 20.98 7.12 5.97
CA ALA A 98 22.24 6.49 5.61
C ALA A 98 23.07 7.27 4.59
N GLY A 99 22.57 8.41 4.05
CA GLY A 99 23.25 9.21 3.01
C GLY A 99 23.15 8.62 1.61
N LEU A 100 22.25 7.67 1.38
CA LEU A 100 22.05 7.03 0.10
C LEU A 100 20.96 7.73 -0.72
N ALA A 101 21.09 7.69 -2.05
CA ALA A 101 20.09 8.12 -3.01
C ALA A 101 19.64 6.95 -3.87
N ILE A 102 18.33 6.88 -4.14
CA ILE A 102 17.76 5.90 -5.07
C ILE A 102 18.27 6.22 -6.48
N LEU A 103 18.64 5.17 -7.23
CA LEU A 103 19.11 5.24 -8.59
C LEU A 103 18.09 4.62 -9.55
N GLY A 104 17.67 5.40 -10.53
CA GLY A 104 16.75 4.95 -11.58
C GLY A 104 15.36 4.59 -11.06
N GLU A 105 14.62 3.87 -11.90
CA GLU A 105 13.29 3.37 -11.58
C GLU A 105 13.35 2.14 -10.64
N PRO A 106 12.32 1.91 -9.85
CA PRO A 106 12.23 0.71 -9.03
C PRO A 106 12.34 -0.57 -9.87
N MET A 107 13.15 -1.53 -9.41
CA MET A 107 13.27 -2.84 -10.07
C MET A 107 11.94 -3.61 -10.07
N LEU A 108 11.16 -3.46 -9.00
CA LEU A 108 9.82 -4.02 -8.87
C LEU A 108 9.01 -3.28 -7.80
N HIS A 109 7.70 -3.38 -7.92
CA HIS A 109 6.74 -3.03 -6.89
C HIS A 109 6.26 -4.29 -6.19
N SER A 110 5.96 -4.18 -4.91
CA SER A 110 5.53 -5.30 -4.09
C SER A 110 4.48 -4.85 -3.09
N GLU A 111 3.56 -5.75 -2.79
CA GLU A 111 2.60 -5.62 -1.70
C GLU A 111 2.45 -6.95 -0.96
N ALA A 112 1.80 -6.93 0.18
CA ALA A 112 1.46 -8.15 0.89
C ALA A 112 0.39 -8.92 0.12
N VAL A 113 0.55 -10.24 0.04
CA VAL A 113 -0.38 -11.14 -0.65
C VAL A 113 -0.65 -12.37 0.21
N LEU A 114 -1.85 -12.92 0.10
CA LEU A 114 -2.16 -14.25 0.62
C LEU A 114 -1.70 -15.29 -0.40
N ILE A 115 -0.87 -16.22 0.03
CA ILE A 115 -0.35 -17.30 -0.81
C ILE A 115 -0.84 -18.66 -0.33
N ALA A 116 -0.85 -19.63 -1.24
CA ALA A 116 -1.10 -21.03 -0.93
C ALA A 116 -0.14 -21.92 -1.74
N ARG A 117 -0.10 -23.20 -1.39
CA ARG A 117 0.67 -24.20 -2.14
C ARG A 117 0.27 -24.28 -3.60
N ASP A 118 -1.03 -24.25 -3.86
CA ASP A 118 -1.61 -24.30 -5.21
C ASP A 118 -2.98 -23.62 -5.25
N SER A 119 -3.51 -23.39 -6.46
CA SER A 119 -4.80 -22.71 -6.67
C SER A 119 -6.00 -23.47 -6.11
N SER A 120 -5.94 -24.80 -5.99
CA SER A 120 -7.05 -25.61 -5.47
C SER A 120 -7.34 -25.32 -4.00
N CYS A 121 -6.33 -24.78 -3.27
CA CYS A 121 -6.51 -24.36 -1.89
C CYS A 121 -7.58 -23.27 -1.74
N ALA A 122 -7.80 -22.43 -2.78
CA ALA A 122 -8.85 -21.41 -2.76
C ALA A 122 -10.26 -21.99 -2.66
N ASP A 123 -10.46 -23.20 -3.15
CA ASP A 123 -11.76 -23.87 -3.19
C ASP A 123 -12.14 -24.55 -1.89
N LEU A 124 -11.22 -24.71 -0.97
CA LEU A 124 -11.50 -25.27 0.35
C LEU A 124 -12.48 -24.38 1.11
N PRO A 125 -13.53 -24.94 1.75
CA PRO A 125 -14.51 -24.13 2.47
C PRO A 125 -13.90 -23.24 3.56
N GLY A 126 -12.85 -23.74 4.24
CA GLY A 126 -12.11 -22.96 5.23
C GLY A 126 -11.33 -21.78 4.62
N ALA A 127 -10.69 -21.99 3.47
CA ALA A 127 -9.94 -20.95 2.75
C ALA A 127 -10.88 -19.86 2.22
N ARG A 128 -11.99 -20.23 1.58
CA ARG A 128 -13.02 -19.26 1.14
C ARG A 128 -13.53 -18.40 2.29
N LYS A 129 -13.83 -19.03 3.43
CA LYS A 129 -14.28 -18.30 4.63
C LYS A 129 -13.22 -17.35 5.16
N LEU A 130 -11.94 -17.78 5.18
CA LEU A 130 -10.81 -16.94 5.60
C LEU A 130 -10.62 -15.76 4.66
N MET A 131 -10.55 -16.00 3.34
CA MET A 131 -10.40 -14.95 2.34
C MET A 131 -11.54 -13.92 2.41
N SER A 132 -12.79 -14.36 2.56
CA SER A 132 -13.94 -13.47 2.74
C SER A 132 -13.84 -12.61 4.01
N ARG A 133 -13.28 -13.15 5.10
CA ARG A 133 -13.05 -12.39 6.33
C ARG A 133 -11.93 -11.38 6.16
N ILE A 134 -10.81 -11.77 5.56
CA ILE A 134 -9.68 -10.88 5.27
C ILE A 134 -10.14 -9.74 4.37
N LYS A 135 -10.86 -10.05 3.28
CA LYS A 135 -11.43 -9.04 2.39
C LYS A 135 -12.32 -8.04 3.14
N GLY A 136 -13.16 -8.53 4.07
CA GLY A 136 -14.00 -7.67 4.91
C GLY A 136 -13.20 -6.72 5.82
N VAL A 137 -12.02 -7.14 6.30
CA VAL A 137 -11.12 -6.27 7.08
C VAL A 137 -10.44 -5.25 6.18
N ILE A 138 -9.96 -5.66 4.99
CA ILE A 138 -9.32 -4.76 4.02
C ILE A 138 -10.30 -3.65 3.62
N VAL A 139 -11.53 -4.01 3.27
CA VAL A 139 -12.56 -3.02 2.93
C VAL A 139 -12.85 -2.10 4.12
N ALA A 140 -13.01 -2.64 5.33
CA ALA A 140 -13.24 -1.85 6.53
C ALA A 140 -12.10 -0.85 6.81
N SER A 141 -10.87 -1.19 6.46
CA SER A 141 -9.71 -0.29 6.62
C SER A 141 -9.67 0.86 5.61
N SER A 142 -10.34 0.69 4.46
CA SER A 142 -10.36 1.65 3.35
C SER A 142 -11.55 2.61 3.39
N TYR A 143 -12.56 2.31 4.22
CA TYR A 143 -13.80 3.09 4.33
C TYR A 143 -14.08 3.50 5.77
N VAL A 144 -14.91 4.54 5.90
CA VAL A 144 -15.47 5.02 7.17
C VAL A 144 -16.96 5.31 6.97
N MET A 145 -17.69 5.39 8.09
CA MET A 145 -19.07 5.90 8.07
C MET A 145 -19.02 7.41 8.32
N VAL A 146 -19.63 8.18 7.44
CA VAL A 146 -19.97 9.58 7.68
C VAL A 146 -21.43 9.67 8.09
N GLU A 147 -21.70 10.47 9.12
CA GLU A 147 -23.05 10.80 9.57
C GLU A 147 -23.17 12.32 9.71
N TYR A 148 -24.28 12.89 9.28
CA TYR A 148 -24.54 14.34 9.34
C TYR A 148 -26.02 14.65 9.22
N ASP A 149 -26.39 15.85 9.67
CA ASP A 149 -27.73 16.40 9.50
C ASP A 149 -27.73 17.43 8.37
N ILE A 150 -28.76 17.42 7.52
CA ILE A 150 -28.89 18.33 6.38
C ILE A 150 -30.34 18.79 6.20
N ARG A 151 -30.56 20.00 5.68
CA ARG A 151 -31.88 20.42 5.29
C ARG A 151 -32.41 19.61 4.11
N ARG A 152 -33.73 19.32 4.09
CA ARG A 152 -34.34 18.54 3.02
C ARG A 152 -34.11 19.15 1.63
N GLU A 153 -34.09 20.46 1.53
CA GLU A 153 -33.81 21.17 0.26
C GLU A 153 -32.42 20.92 -0.32
N SER A 154 -31.43 20.61 0.55
CA SER A 154 -30.07 20.33 0.14
C SER A 154 -29.75 18.82 0.07
N LEU A 155 -30.73 17.95 0.40
CA LEU A 155 -30.53 16.50 0.49
C LEU A 155 -29.99 15.89 -0.81
N GLU A 156 -30.50 16.28 -1.95
CA GLU A 156 -30.08 15.75 -3.25
C GLU A 156 -28.60 16.05 -3.51
N ASN A 157 -28.14 17.27 -3.20
CA ASN A 157 -26.73 17.63 -3.32
C ASN A 157 -25.86 16.84 -2.35
N ALA A 158 -26.32 16.68 -1.10
CA ALA A 158 -25.60 15.89 -0.10
C ALA A 158 -25.46 14.42 -0.53
N CYS A 159 -26.49 13.81 -1.09
CA CYS A 159 -26.43 12.43 -1.60
C CYS A 159 -25.49 12.28 -2.82
N ARG A 160 -25.24 13.32 -3.59
CA ARG A 160 -24.23 13.30 -4.66
C ARG A 160 -22.80 13.31 -4.10
N ILE A 161 -22.57 14.03 -3.01
CA ILE A 161 -21.27 14.07 -2.31
C ILE A 161 -21.02 12.74 -1.60
N THR A 162 -22.04 12.17 -0.98
CA THR A 162 -21.95 10.92 -0.20
C THR A 162 -22.91 9.86 -0.74
N PRO A 163 -22.66 9.29 -1.93
CA PRO A 163 -23.57 8.32 -2.55
C PRO A 163 -23.65 6.98 -1.79
N GLY A 164 -22.70 6.73 -0.86
CA GLY A 164 -22.59 5.44 -0.20
C GLY A 164 -22.09 4.35 -1.16
N ILE A 165 -22.26 3.08 -0.79
CA ILE A 165 -21.93 1.93 -1.65
C ILE A 165 -23.13 1.59 -2.54
N GLU A 166 -24.30 1.39 -1.97
CA GLU A 166 -25.57 1.19 -2.70
C GLU A 166 -26.37 2.50 -2.74
N ALA A 167 -26.62 3.06 -1.56
CA ALA A 167 -27.27 4.34 -1.36
C ALA A 167 -27.03 4.83 0.09
N PRO A 168 -27.11 6.16 0.36
CA PRO A 168 -27.08 6.65 1.72
C PRO A 168 -28.35 6.28 2.48
N THR A 169 -28.21 6.03 3.78
CA THR A 169 -29.37 5.90 4.67
C THR A 169 -29.87 7.30 5.03
N ILE A 170 -31.16 7.55 4.87
CA ILE A 170 -31.81 8.81 5.22
C ILE A 170 -32.82 8.56 6.30
N ALA A 171 -32.71 9.27 7.43
CA ALA A 171 -33.63 9.16 8.55
C ALA A 171 -34.27 10.51 8.88
N PRO A 172 -35.58 10.54 9.22
CA PRO A 172 -36.23 11.78 9.64
C PRO A 172 -35.71 12.22 11.00
N LEU A 173 -35.57 13.52 11.19
CA LEU A 173 -35.33 14.14 12.50
C LEU A 173 -36.66 14.64 13.11
N SER A 174 -36.63 15.00 14.37
CA SER A 174 -37.79 15.62 15.07
C SER A 174 -38.18 16.95 14.45
N ASN A 175 -37.26 17.68 13.87
CA ASN A 175 -37.53 18.81 13.02
C ASN A 175 -37.78 18.33 11.56
N PRO A 176 -38.98 18.50 11.01
CA PRO A 176 -39.35 17.96 9.70
C PRO A 176 -38.58 18.59 8.52
N ASP A 177 -37.95 19.75 8.71
CA ASP A 177 -37.16 20.42 7.69
C ASP A 177 -35.74 19.81 7.54
N TRP A 178 -35.37 18.94 8.47
CA TRP A 178 -34.04 18.32 8.56
C TRP A 178 -34.11 16.80 8.45
N VAL A 179 -33.06 16.20 7.95
CA VAL A 179 -32.84 14.75 7.88
C VAL A 179 -31.44 14.42 8.31
N ALA A 180 -31.28 13.27 8.97
CA ALA A 180 -29.98 12.66 9.19
C ALA A 180 -29.62 11.78 7.99
N VAL A 181 -28.37 11.86 7.56
CA VAL A 181 -27.82 11.06 6.47
C VAL A 181 -26.64 10.26 7.01
N LYS A 182 -26.57 8.99 6.61
CA LYS A 182 -25.46 8.09 6.92
C LYS A 182 -25.00 7.36 5.68
N ALA A 183 -23.70 7.40 5.40
CA ALA A 183 -23.11 6.78 4.21
C ALA A 183 -21.71 6.24 4.46
N MET A 184 -21.30 5.23 3.72
CA MET A 184 -19.90 4.82 3.63
C MET A 184 -19.16 5.69 2.64
N ILE A 185 -18.00 6.22 3.04
CA ILE A 185 -17.10 7.01 2.19
C ILE A 185 -15.68 6.47 2.28
N LYS A 186 -14.84 6.74 1.29
CA LYS A 186 -13.44 6.35 1.33
C LYS A 186 -12.69 7.16 2.39
N LYS A 187 -11.83 6.50 3.14
CA LYS A 187 -11.06 7.12 4.22
C LYS A 187 -10.17 8.26 3.74
N ASN A 188 -9.64 8.15 2.52
CA ASN A 188 -8.78 9.20 1.94
C ASN A 188 -9.54 10.47 1.57
N ASP A 189 -10.84 10.39 1.35
CA ASP A 189 -11.67 11.52 0.88
C ASP A 189 -12.40 12.22 2.04
N VAL A 190 -12.16 11.79 3.30
CA VAL A 190 -12.89 12.27 4.49
C VAL A 190 -12.86 13.80 4.60
N ASN A 191 -11.67 14.41 4.54
CA ASN A 191 -11.55 15.86 4.77
C ASN A 191 -12.25 16.66 3.68
N SER A 192 -12.05 16.33 2.39
CA SER A 192 -12.73 17.02 1.29
C SER A 192 -14.24 16.88 1.35
N ILE A 193 -14.74 15.67 1.66
CA ILE A 193 -16.18 15.42 1.81
C ILE A 193 -16.77 16.19 2.98
N MET A 194 -16.08 16.26 4.13
CA MET A 194 -16.54 17.03 5.28
C MET A 194 -16.63 18.53 4.96
N ASP A 195 -15.65 19.07 4.26
CA ASP A 195 -15.63 20.47 3.84
C ASP A 195 -16.78 20.77 2.86
N GLU A 196 -16.95 19.95 1.82
CA GLU A 196 -18.06 20.09 0.85
C GLU A 196 -19.44 19.99 1.51
N LEU A 197 -19.63 19.04 2.43
CA LEU A 197 -20.89 18.91 3.20
C LEU A 197 -21.15 20.14 4.05
N TYR A 198 -20.12 20.68 4.71
CA TYR A 198 -20.25 21.87 5.54
C TYR A 198 -20.68 23.11 4.72
N GLU A 199 -20.10 23.28 3.52
CA GLU A 199 -20.42 24.37 2.57
C GLU A 199 -21.88 24.35 2.12
N ILE A 200 -22.46 23.16 1.88
CA ILE A 200 -23.88 23.04 1.49
C ILE A 200 -24.84 23.08 2.69
N GLY A 201 -24.32 23.34 3.89
CA GLY A 201 -25.12 23.57 5.08
C GLY A 201 -25.34 22.36 5.98
N ALA A 202 -24.62 21.26 5.77
CA ALA A 202 -24.66 20.14 6.71
C ALA A 202 -24.15 20.54 8.10
N ARG A 203 -24.67 19.88 9.13
CA ARG A 203 -24.32 20.10 10.55
C ARG A 203 -24.11 18.76 11.24
N GLY A 204 -23.40 18.79 12.37
CA GLY A 204 -23.16 17.60 13.15
C GLY A 204 -22.41 16.51 12.38
N ILE A 205 -21.50 16.91 11.46
CA ILE A 205 -20.76 15.98 10.62
C ILE A 205 -19.74 15.25 11.48
N PHE A 206 -19.81 13.92 11.54
CA PHE A 206 -18.83 13.10 12.25
C PHE A 206 -18.53 11.80 11.51
N ILE A 207 -17.38 11.22 11.84
CA ILE A 207 -16.84 10.04 11.20
C ILE A 207 -16.73 8.91 12.22
N THR A 208 -17.15 7.72 11.82
CA THR A 208 -17.00 6.50 12.62
C THR A 208 -16.18 5.47 11.86
N GLU A 209 -15.16 4.90 12.49
CA GLU A 209 -14.36 3.83 11.89
C GLU A 209 -15.14 2.51 11.81
N ILE A 210 -14.95 1.79 10.71
CA ILE A 210 -15.55 0.47 10.48
C ILE A 210 -14.53 -0.59 10.89
N ARG A 211 -14.88 -1.46 11.84
CA ARG A 211 -13.96 -2.54 12.26
C ARG A 211 -13.97 -3.75 11.33
N ALA A 212 -15.11 -4.05 10.74
CA ALA A 212 -15.28 -5.13 9.77
C ALA A 212 -16.54 -4.89 8.95
N CYS A 213 -16.52 -5.26 7.69
CA CYS A 213 -17.73 -5.28 6.85
C CYS A 213 -17.75 -6.52 5.96
N ARG A 214 -18.86 -6.75 5.32
CA ARG A 214 -19.00 -7.71 4.23
C ARG A 214 -19.74 -7.05 3.08
N MET A 215 -19.17 -7.20 1.91
CA MET A 215 -19.77 -6.76 0.66
C MET A 215 -19.87 -7.93 -0.30
#